data_d3a87ada0c0226b570d0d5043e59de65
#
_entry.id   d3a87ada0c0226b570d0d5043e59de65
#
_cell.length_a   1.000
_cell.length_b   1.000
_cell.length_c   1.000
_cell.angle_alpha   90.00
_cell.angle_beta   90.00
_cell.angle_gamma   90.00
#
_symmetry.space_group_name_H-M   'P 1'
#
loop_
_entity.id
_entity.type
_entity.pdbx_description
1 polymer ?
#
loop_
_entity_poly.entity_id
_entity_poly.type
_entity_poly.pdbx_seq_one_letter_code
_entity_poly.pdbx_strand_id
1 'polypeptide(L)'
;MRDQPEPKGWTPIEDAQNAASILILVAQSLAAPVEVFLRTRFGRRYFGVPSFLGFMAVPMWMLFWPREDPTPIFVFWGLYILMQLRARIEGWIMVARGDIVHTRYNGRPRLARIFKNTHEHKLKGFHEPALVVIVGMFMLAVSEPLGSFLMTSGFCLGLVNSVIESIERNRAMSVHDAWIEQQDQAARFREMQDR
;
A
#
# COMPACT_ATOMS: atom_id res chain seq x y z
N MET A 1 34.55 24.07 25.60
CA MET A 1 33.20 24.55 25.37
C MET A 1 32.55 23.50 24.44
N ARG A 2 31.61 22.71 24.91
CA ARG A 2 30.86 21.76 24.09
C ARG A 2 29.69 22.55 23.53
N ASP A 3 29.66 22.72 22.21
CA ASP A 3 28.48 23.24 21.50
C ASP A 3 27.31 22.31 21.81
N GLN A 4 26.41 22.77 22.64
CA GLN A 4 25.12 22.11 22.80
C GLN A 4 24.32 22.35 21.50
N PRO A 5 23.81 21.29 20.84
CA PRO A 5 22.95 21.50 19.69
C PRO A 5 21.73 22.31 20.13
N GLU A 6 21.47 23.39 19.45
CA GLU A 6 20.27 24.21 19.67
C GLU A 6 19.03 23.29 19.59
N PRO A 7 18.05 23.46 20.48
CA PRO A 7 16.80 22.70 20.38
C PRO A 7 16.15 23.01 19.03
N LYS A 8 15.98 21.98 18.19
CA LYS A 8 15.29 22.07 16.89
C LYS A 8 13.94 22.74 17.14
N GLY A 9 13.79 23.96 16.67
CA GLY A 9 12.56 24.73 16.78
C GLY A 9 11.41 23.94 16.13
N TRP A 10 10.27 23.96 16.77
CA TRP A 10 9.03 23.33 16.29
C TRP A 10 8.66 23.91 14.91
N THR A 11 8.67 23.06 13.87
CA THR A 11 8.31 23.45 12.50
C THR A 11 6.97 22.80 12.12
N PRO A 12 5.91 23.62 11.89
CA PRO A 12 4.57 23.09 11.55
C PRO A 12 4.56 22.16 10.32
N ILE A 13 5.55 22.36 9.42
CA ILE A 13 5.69 21.56 8.19
C ILE A 13 6.20 20.15 8.50
N GLU A 14 7.19 20.00 9.39
CA GLU A 14 7.71 18.68 9.81
C GLU A 14 6.63 17.87 10.53
N ASP A 15 5.82 18.52 11.35
CA ASP A 15 4.72 17.86 12.04
C ASP A 15 3.61 17.43 11.10
N ALA A 16 3.26 18.23 10.10
CA ALA A 16 2.29 17.87 9.08
C ALA A 16 2.79 16.68 8.23
N GLN A 17 4.08 16.62 7.91
CA GLN A 17 4.69 15.49 7.20
C GLN A 17 4.71 14.22 8.06
N ASN A 18 5.02 14.35 9.34
CA ASN A 18 5.00 13.22 10.28
C ASN A 18 3.58 12.69 10.48
N ALA A 19 2.60 13.57 10.64
CA ALA A 19 1.18 13.19 10.76
C ALA A 19 0.68 12.48 9.49
N ALA A 20 1.00 13.00 8.31
CA ALA A 20 0.67 12.35 7.04
C ALA A 20 1.30 10.97 6.91
N SER A 21 2.56 10.81 7.33
CA SER A 21 3.26 9.53 7.31
C SER A 21 2.62 8.50 8.23
N ILE A 22 2.18 8.92 9.42
CA ILE A 22 1.46 8.07 10.38
C ILE A 22 0.11 7.65 9.81
N LEU A 23 -0.65 8.58 9.24
CA LEU A 23 -1.94 8.28 8.61
C LEU A 23 -1.82 7.27 7.47
N ILE A 24 -0.80 7.43 6.62
CA ILE A 24 -0.52 6.47 5.54
C ILE A 24 -0.14 5.10 6.12
N LEU A 25 0.67 5.05 7.17
CA LEU A 25 1.04 3.80 7.83
C LEU A 25 -0.19 3.08 8.41
N VAL A 26 -1.09 3.81 9.07
CA VAL A 26 -2.34 3.26 9.61
C VAL A 26 -3.24 2.75 8.47
N ALA A 27 -3.41 3.55 7.41
CA ALA A 27 -4.20 3.14 6.25
C ALA A 27 -3.61 1.89 5.57
N GLN A 28 -2.28 1.80 5.40
CA GLN A 28 -1.60 0.61 4.88
C GLN A 28 -1.81 -0.61 5.78
N SER A 29 -1.80 -0.41 7.10
CA SER A 29 -2.00 -1.49 8.06
C SER A 29 -3.42 -2.06 8.00
N LEU A 30 -4.43 -1.20 7.84
CA LEU A 30 -5.83 -1.61 7.68
C LEU A 30 -6.11 -2.21 6.29
N ALA A 31 -5.41 -1.76 5.24
CA ALA A 31 -5.54 -2.31 3.90
C ALA A 31 -4.84 -3.68 3.73
N ALA A 32 -3.72 -3.90 4.41
CA ALA A 32 -2.88 -5.09 4.25
C ALA A 32 -3.63 -6.43 4.39
N PRO A 33 -4.56 -6.63 5.37
CA PRO A 33 -5.31 -7.87 5.47
C PRO A 33 -6.17 -8.19 4.26
N VAL A 34 -6.64 -7.19 3.54
CA VAL A 34 -7.50 -7.35 2.36
C VAL A 34 -6.68 -7.51 1.09
N GLU A 35 -5.57 -6.78 0.96
CA GLU A 35 -4.67 -6.84 -0.20
C GLU A 35 -4.18 -8.26 -0.49
N VAL A 36 -3.90 -9.06 0.55
CA VAL A 36 -3.41 -10.44 0.39
C VAL A 36 -4.43 -11.34 -0.33
N PHE A 37 -5.74 -11.05 -0.19
CA PHE A 37 -6.78 -11.76 -0.93
C PHE A 37 -6.92 -11.29 -2.38
N LEU A 38 -6.66 -10.00 -2.64
CA LEU A 38 -6.86 -9.38 -3.95
C LEU A 38 -5.69 -9.57 -4.90
N ARG A 39 -4.48 -9.75 -4.37
CA ARG A 39 -3.25 -9.72 -5.15
C ARG A 39 -2.40 -10.99 -5.00
N THR A 40 -1.45 -11.16 -5.93
CA THR A 40 -0.47 -12.26 -5.94
C THR A 40 0.90 -11.72 -6.35
N ARG A 41 1.98 -12.48 -6.10
CA ARG A 41 3.36 -12.13 -6.46
C ARG A 41 3.84 -10.83 -5.82
N PHE A 42 3.76 -10.77 -4.51
CA PHE A 42 4.24 -9.63 -3.73
C PHE A 42 5.76 -9.47 -3.77
N GLY A 43 6.24 -8.23 -3.69
CA GLY A 43 7.67 -7.91 -3.56
C GLY A 43 8.26 -8.40 -2.23
N ARG A 44 9.59 -8.56 -2.17
CA ARG A 44 10.30 -9.10 -0.98
C ARG A 44 10.06 -8.32 0.30
N ARG A 45 9.83 -7.00 0.22
CA ARG A 45 9.62 -6.10 1.38
C ARG A 45 8.15 -5.75 1.63
N TYR A 46 7.22 -6.38 0.92
CA TYR A 46 5.80 -6.11 1.14
C TYR A 46 5.36 -6.46 2.57
N PHE A 47 5.82 -7.59 3.10
CA PHE A 47 5.49 -8.06 4.46
C PHE A 47 6.38 -7.38 5.51
N GLY A 48 6.26 -6.05 5.62
CA GLY A 48 6.94 -5.24 6.62
C GLY A 48 6.04 -4.88 7.80
N VAL A 49 6.36 -3.73 8.41
CA VAL A 49 5.62 -3.17 9.55
C VAL A 49 4.11 -3.05 9.30
N PRO A 50 3.62 -2.57 8.12
CA PRO A 50 2.18 -2.46 7.88
C PRO A 50 1.45 -3.80 7.95
N SER A 51 2.06 -4.87 7.43
CA SER A 51 1.45 -6.20 7.46
C SER A 51 1.36 -6.79 8.88
N PHE A 52 2.37 -6.52 9.71
CA PHE A 52 2.34 -6.89 11.13
C PHE A 52 1.28 -6.09 11.91
N LEU A 53 1.20 -4.78 11.69
CA LEU A 53 0.17 -3.95 12.29
C LEU A 53 -1.24 -4.36 11.84
N GLY A 54 -1.41 -4.72 10.56
CA GLY A 54 -2.65 -5.27 10.04
C GLY A 54 -3.06 -6.59 10.70
N PHE A 55 -2.07 -7.45 10.99
CA PHE A 55 -2.31 -8.69 11.72
C PHE A 55 -2.85 -8.43 13.15
N MET A 56 -2.38 -7.39 13.82
CA MET A 56 -2.89 -6.98 15.13
C MET A 56 -4.21 -6.22 15.04
N ALA A 57 -4.42 -5.42 14.00
CA ALA A 57 -5.60 -4.58 13.83
C ALA A 57 -6.90 -5.39 13.73
N VAL A 58 -6.86 -6.56 13.06
CA VAL A 58 -8.05 -7.40 12.88
C VAL A 58 -8.67 -7.85 14.22
N PRO A 59 -7.94 -8.52 15.14
CA PRO A 59 -8.51 -8.89 16.44
C PRO A 59 -8.80 -7.67 17.32
N MET A 60 -7.99 -6.60 17.24
CA MET A 60 -8.24 -5.37 18.01
C MET A 60 -9.51 -4.64 17.55
N TRP A 61 -9.96 -4.85 16.32
CA TRP A 61 -11.21 -4.26 15.82
C TRP A 61 -12.42 -4.68 16.65
N MET A 62 -12.39 -5.88 17.26
CA MET A 62 -13.44 -6.34 18.17
C MET A 62 -13.63 -5.50 19.43
N LEU A 63 -12.64 -4.69 19.83
CA LEU A 63 -12.77 -3.78 20.98
C LEU A 63 -13.86 -2.72 20.76
N PHE A 64 -14.16 -2.39 19.49
CA PHE A 64 -15.25 -1.47 19.15
C PHE A 64 -16.64 -2.14 19.17
N TRP A 65 -16.69 -3.49 19.19
CA TRP A 65 -17.91 -4.30 19.07
C TRP A 65 -18.02 -5.37 20.18
N PRO A 66 -17.99 -4.98 21.46
CA PRO A 66 -17.82 -5.94 22.57
C PRO A 66 -19.03 -6.86 22.79
N ARG A 67 -20.17 -6.59 22.15
CA ARG A 67 -21.43 -7.36 22.31
C ARG A 67 -21.73 -8.24 21.12
N GLU A 68 -20.98 -8.11 20.04
CA GLU A 68 -21.20 -8.86 18.79
C GLU A 68 -20.46 -10.20 18.79
N ASP A 69 -20.93 -11.14 17.96
CA ASP A 69 -20.27 -12.43 17.77
C ASP A 69 -18.89 -12.25 17.12
N PRO A 70 -17.81 -12.62 17.80
CA PRO A 70 -16.46 -12.47 17.27
C PRO A 70 -16.09 -13.52 16.22
N THR A 71 -16.90 -14.59 16.06
CA THR A 71 -16.57 -15.73 15.21
C THR A 71 -16.25 -15.33 13.77
N PRO A 72 -17.05 -14.49 13.06
CA PRO A 72 -16.79 -14.17 11.67
C PRO A 72 -15.48 -13.44 11.44
N ILE A 73 -15.12 -12.50 12.31
CA ILE A 73 -13.88 -11.73 12.18
C ILE A 73 -12.65 -12.58 12.51
N PHE A 74 -12.74 -13.51 13.48
CA PHE A 74 -11.66 -14.44 13.78
C PHE A 74 -11.48 -15.50 12.68
N VAL A 75 -12.54 -15.94 12.01
CA VAL A 75 -12.44 -16.78 10.81
C VAL A 75 -11.73 -16.01 9.68
N PHE A 76 -12.10 -14.76 9.44
CA PHE A 76 -11.41 -13.90 8.49
C PHE A 76 -9.92 -13.73 8.86
N TRP A 77 -9.62 -13.51 10.12
CA TRP A 77 -8.24 -13.39 10.60
C TRP A 77 -7.42 -14.66 10.37
N GLY A 78 -7.99 -15.85 10.64
CA GLY A 78 -7.36 -17.12 10.33
C GLY A 78 -7.09 -17.31 8.83
N LEU A 79 -8.06 -16.94 7.96
CA LEU A 79 -7.89 -16.95 6.52
C LEU A 79 -6.79 -15.96 6.07
N TYR A 80 -6.73 -14.79 6.67
CA TYR A 80 -5.66 -13.82 6.43
C TYR A 80 -4.27 -14.40 6.72
N ILE A 81 -4.10 -15.06 7.87
CA ILE A 81 -2.85 -15.73 8.23
C ILE A 81 -2.45 -16.76 7.18
N LEU A 82 -3.38 -17.61 6.76
CA LEU A 82 -3.14 -18.62 5.73
C LEU A 82 -2.71 -18.01 4.39
N MET A 83 -3.41 -16.94 3.97
CA MET A 83 -3.07 -16.25 2.73
C MET A 83 -1.73 -15.53 2.81
N GLN A 84 -1.39 -14.95 3.96
CA GLN A 84 -0.10 -14.32 4.19
C GLN A 84 1.04 -15.35 4.17
N LEU A 85 0.85 -16.50 4.80
CA LEU A 85 1.82 -17.60 4.77
C LEU A 85 2.03 -18.11 3.34
N ARG A 86 0.95 -18.32 2.60
CA ARG A 86 1.00 -18.69 1.18
C ARG A 86 1.78 -17.67 0.35
N ALA A 87 1.51 -16.38 0.52
CA ALA A 87 2.20 -15.32 -0.21
C ALA A 87 3.71 -15.27 0.12
N ARG A 88 4.10 -15.55 1.37
CA ARG A 88 5.51 -15.70 1.76
C ARG A 88 6.17 -16.90 1.08
N ILE A 89 5.52 -18.05 1.07
CA ILE A 89 6.01 -19.26 0.40
C ILE A 89 6.17 -19.01 -1.11
N GLU A 90 5.19 -18.38 -1.76
CA GLU A 90 5.29 -17.97 -3.18
C GLU A 90 6.50 -17.06 -3.42
N GLY A 91 6.75 -16.10 -2.52
CA GLY A 91 7.92 -15.23 -2.58
C GLY A 91 9.25 -15.98 -2.46
N TRP A 92 9.36 -16.94 -1.56
CA TRP A 92 10.57 -17.78 -1.42
C TRP A 92 10.80 -18.65 -2.66
N ILE A 93 9.75 -19.23 -3.22
CA ILE A 93 9.85 -20.05 -4.45
C ILE A 93 10.33 -19.20 -5.62
N MET A 94 9.82 -17.96 -5.79
CA MET A 94 10.29 -17.05 -6.85
C MET A 94 11.76 -16.71 -6.71
N VAL A 95 12.22 -16.42 -5.47
CA VAL A 95 13.65 -16.17 -5.21
C VAL A 95 14.50 -17.39 -5.49
N ALA A 96 14.06 -18.59 -5.07
CA ALA A 96 14.79 -19.85 -5.32
C ALA A 96 14.89 -20.19 -6.82
N ARG A 97 13.94 -19.75 -7.64
CA ARG A 97 13.96 -19.92 -9.10
C ARG A 97 14.83 -18.89 -9.82
N GLY A 98 15.37 -17.88 -9.12
CA GLY A 98 16.18 -16.82 -9.72
C GLY A 98 15.37 -15.74 -10.45
N ASP A 99 14.06 -15.65 -10.20
CA ASP A 99 13.22 -14.61 -10.81
C ASP A 99 13.62 -13.23 -10.28
N ILE A 100 13.61 -12.22 -11.16
CA ILE A 100 13.85 -10.82 -10.78
C ILE A 100 12.60 -10.31 -10.04
N VAL A 101 12.67 -10.30 -8.72
CA VAL A 101 11.58 -9.82 -7.87
C VAL A 101 11.81 -8.36 -7.48
N HIS A 102 10.93 -7.46 -7.91
CA HIS A 102 10.95 -6.07 -7.48
C HIS A 102 10.77 -5.97 -5.96
N THR A 103 11.61 -5.17 -5.31
CA THR A 103 11.68 -5.08 -3.84
C THR A 103 10.39 -4.53 -3.21
N ARG A 104 9.70 -3.59 -3.89
CA ARG A 104 8.53 -2.86 -3.38
C ARG A 104 7.25 -3.07 -4.18
N TYR A 105 7.16 -4.12 -5.00
CA TYR A 105 5.98 -4.35 -5.82
C TYR A 105 4.78 -4.79 -4.98
N ASN A 106 3.65 -4.10 -5.12
CA ASN A 106 2.39 -4.34 -4.38
C ASN A 106 1.58 -5.55 -4.89
N GLY A 107 2.21 -6.47 -5.62
CA GLY A 107 1.54 -7.64 -6.16
C GLY A 107 0.72 -7.37 -7.42
N ARG A 108 0.40 -8.45 -8.13
CA ARG A 108 -0.42 -8.42 -9.35
C ARG A 108 -1.89 -8.62 -8.98
N PRO A 109 -2.82 -7.76 -9.45
CA PRO A 109 -4.25 -7.91 -9.18
C PRO A 109 -4.79 -9.23 -9.71
N ARG A 110 -5.55 -9.97 -8.88
CA ARG A 110 -6.27 -11.17 -9.34
C ARG A 110 -7.40 -10.81 -10.28
N LEU A 111 -7.99 -9.61 -10.12
CA LEU A 111 -9.04 -9.07 -10.99
C LEU A 111 -8.58 -8.88 -12.45
N ALA A 112 -7.27 -8.76 -12.70
CA ALA A 112 -6.72 -8.71 -14.06
C ALA A 112 -7.01 -9.96 -14.89
N ARG A 113 -7.37 -11.09 -14.27
CA ARG A 113 -7.81 -12.30 -14.98
C ARG A 113 -9.22 -12.16 -15.56
N ILE A 114 -10.06 -11.37 -14.89
CA ILE A 114 -11.46 -11.14 -15.27
C ILE A 114 -11.52 -9.95 -16.24
N PHE A 115 -10.84 -8.86 -15.91
CA PHE A 115 -10.82 -7.62 -16.68
C PHE A 115 -9.56 -7.52 -17.54
N LYS A 116 -9.46 -8.33 -18.60
CA LYS A 116 -8.26 -8.42 -19.46
C LYS A 116 -7.88 -7.11 -20.17
N ASN A 117 -8.87 -6.24 -20.46
CA ASN A 117 -8.67 -5.00 -21.21
C ASN A 117 -8.48 -3.76 -20.32
N THR A 118 -8.44 -3.91 -19.00
CA THR A 118 -8.30 -2.78 -18.08
C THR A 118 -6.85 -2.65 -17.62
N HIS A 119 -6.30 -1.45 -17.67
CA HIS A 119 -4.96 -1.17 -17.16
C HIS A 119 -4.86 -1.52 -15.67
N GLU A 120 -3.75 -2.15 -15.30
CA GLU A 120 -3.48 -2.60 -13.91
C GLU A 120 -3.68 -1.49 -12.88
N HIS A 121 -3.32 -0.26 -13.26
CA HIS A 121 -3.45 0.92 -12.43
C HIS A 121 -4.92 1.26 -12.07
N LYS A 122 -5.83 1.22 -13.06
CA LYS A 122 -7.27 1.43 -12.82
C LYS A 122 -7.88 0.31 -11.97
N LEU A 123 -7.39 -0.92 -12.12
CA LEU A 123 -7.84 -2.05 -11.31
C LEU A 123 -7.45 -1.84 -9.84
N LYS A 124 -6.21 -1.47 -9.55
CA LYS A 124 -5.71 -1.22 -8.20
C LYS A 124 -6.31 0.03 -7.57
N GLY A 125 -6.45 1.13 -8.36
CA GLY A 125 -6.91 2.42 -7.85
C GLY A 125 -8.39 2.47 -7.52
N PHE A 126 -9.23 1.80 -8.30
CA PHE A 126 -10.68 1.92 -8.17
C PHE A 126 -11.40 0.58 -7.95
N HIS A 127 -11.15 -0.42 -8.81
CA HIS A 127 -11.96 -1.66 -8.80
C HIS A 127 -11.73 -2.51 -7.55
N GLU A 128 -10.47 -2.65 -7.10
CA GLU A 128 -10.17 -3.40 -5.87
C GLU A 128 -10.79 -2.77 -4.63
N PRO A 129 -10.60 -1.46 -4.34
CA PRO A 129 -11.25 -0.79 -3.22
C PRO A 129 -12.77 -0.86 -3.27
N ALA A 130 -13.37 -0.61 -4.44
CA ALA A 130 -14.81 -0.66 -4.62
C ALA A 130 -15.38 -2.06 -4.34
N LEU A 131 -14.72 -3.12 -4.84
CA LEU A 131 -15.11 -4.50 -4.58
C LEU A 131 -15.09 -4.81 -3.08
N VAL A 132 -14.05 -4.39 -2.37
CA VAL A 132 -13.93 -4.62 -0.93
C VAL A 132 -15.03 -3.91 -0.16
N VAL A 133 -15.34 -2.65 -0.50
CA VAL A 133 -16.43 -1.90 0.13
C VAL A 133 -17.77 -2.58 -0.13
N ILE A 134 -18.03 -3.01 -1.36
CA ILE A 134 -19.27 -3.72 -1.71
C ILE A 134 -19.38 -5.04 -0.90
N VAL A 135 -18.32 -5.84 -0.85
CA VAL A 135 -18.30 -7.06 -0.03
C VAL A 135 -18.52 -6.72 1.45
N GLY A 136 -17.89 -5.66 1.95
CA GLY A 136 -18.07 -5.17 3.31
C GLY A 136 -19.53 -4.80 3.60
N MET A 137 -20.22 -4.10 2.69
CA MET A 137 -21.65 -3.79 2.83
C MET A 137 -22.52 -5.04 2.93
N PHE A 138 -22.26 -6.06 2.11
CA PHE A 138 -23.00 -7.34 2.21
C PHE A 138 -22.67 -8.07 3.53
N MET A 139 -21.43 -7.99 3.99
CA MET A 139 -21.02 -8.61 5.24
C MET A 139 -21.60 -7.92 6.47
N LEU A 140 -21.98 -6.64 6.41
CA LEU A 140 -22.70 -5.98 7.50
C LEU A 140 -24.02 -6.71 7.86
N ALA A 141 -24.70 -7.32 6.89
CA ALA A 141 -25.91 -8.09 7.14
C ALA A 141 -25.64 -9.43 7.89
N VAL A 142 -24.39 -9.91 7.86
CA VAL A 142 -23.98 -11.18 8.51
C VAL A 142 -23.27 -10.90 9.83
N SER A 143 -22.42 -9.88 9.86
CA SER A 143 -21.60 -9.51 11.03
C SER A 143 -21.17 -8.06 10.91
N GLU A 144 -21.62 -7.22 11.85
CA GLU A 144 -21.25 -5.81 11.91
C GLU A 144 -19.73 -5.59 12.07
N PRO A 145 -19.03 -6.34 12.96
CA PRO A 145 -17.58 -6.20 13.09
C PRO A 145 -16.82 -6.49 11.80
N LEU A 146 -17.15 -7.58 11.11
CA LEU A 146 -16.49 -7.97 9.88
C LEU A 146 -16.82 -7.02 8.73
N GLY A 147 -18.09 -6.66 8.56
CA GLY A 147 -18.53 -5.75 7.51
C GLY A 147 -17.92 -4.36 7.65
N SER A 148 -17.92 -3.79 8.86
CA SER A 148 -17.31 -2.48 9.14
C SER A 148 -15.79 -2.50 8.93
N PHE A 149 -15.10 -3.58 9.35
CA PHE A 149 -13.68 -3.74 9.09
C PHE A 149 -13.36 -3.76 7.60
N LEU A 150 -14.10 -4.55 6.81
CA LEU A 150 -13.88 -4.64 5.35
C LEU A 150 -14.15 -3.31 4.65
N MET A 151 -15.23 -2.59 5.01
CA MET A 151 -15.50 -1.27 4.44
C MET A 151 -14.38 -0.29 4.74
N THR A 152 -13.95 -0.20 6.00
CA THR A 152 -12.84 0.67 6.40
C THR A 152 -11.55 0.30 5.67
N SER A 153 -11.25 -1.01 5.57
CA SER A 153 -10.09 -1.51 4.83
C SER A 153 -10.15 -1.15 3.34
N GLY A 154 -11.33 -1.21 2.72
CA GLY A 154 -11.53 -0.82 1.33
C GLY A 154 -11.28 0.67 1.08
N PHE A 155 -11.77 1.54 1.96
CA PHE A 155 -11.46 2.98 1.89
C PHE A 155 -9.98 3.26 2.10
N CYS A 156 -9.34 2.62 3.09
CA CYS A 156 -7.90 2.73 3.33
C CYS A 156 -7.09 2.25 2.13
N LEU A 157 -7.50 1.16 1.48
CA LEU A 157 -6.88 0.65 0.27
C LEU A 157 -6.93 1.67 -0.89
N GLY A 158 -8.07 2.32 -1.08
CA GLY A 158 -8.24 3.39 -2.06
C GLY A 158 -7.31 4.57 -1.79
N LEU A 159 -7.22 5.03 -0.54
CA LEU A 159 -6.32 6.10 -0.12
C LEU A 159 -4.85 5.74 -0.37
N VAL A 160 -4.42 4.56 0.05
CA VAL A 160 -3.04 4.10 -0.14
C VAL A 160 -2.67 4.04 -1.62
N ASN A 161 -3.54 3.47 -2.45
CA ASN A 161 -3.29 3.39 -3.88
C ASN A 161 -3.22 4.78 -4.53
N SER A 162 -4.08 5.73 -4.15
CA SER A 162 -4.05 7.11 -4.64
C SER A 162 -2.75 7.82 -4.27
N VAL A 163 -2.24 7.61 -3.05
CA VAL A 163 -0.96 8.18 -2.61
C VAL A 163 0.21 7.57 -3.39
N ILE A 164 0.23 6.24 -3.57
CA ILE A 164 1.26 5.57 -4.36
C ILE A 164 1.27 6.09 -5.80
N GLU A 165 0.10 6.23 -6.41
CA GLU A 165 -0.05 6.81 -7.75
C GLU A 165 0.52 8.21 -7.85
N SER A 166 0.21 9.07 -6.89
CA SER A 166 0.72 10.43 -6.86
C SER A 166 2.25 10.46 -6.76
N ILE A 167 2.83 9.58 -5.93
CA ILE A 167 4.29 9.45 -5.78
C ILE A 167 4.93 8.97 -7.08
N GLU A 168 4.35 7.96 -7.73
CA GLU A 168 4.87 7.42 -9.00
C GLU A 168 4.79 8.46 -10.12
N ARG A 169 3.68 9.21 -10.19
CA ARG A 169 3.50 10.31 -11.16
C ARG A 169 4.54 11.41 -10.94
N ASN A 170 4.76 11.83 -9.69
CA ASN A 170 5.75 12.86 -9.38
C ASN A 170 7.17 12.40 -9.74
N ARG A 171 7.51 11.13 -9.48
CA ARG A 171 8.80 10.56 -9.89
C ARG A 171 8.98 10.53 -11.41
N ALA A 172 7.93 10.17 -12.15
CA ALA A 172 7.98 10.17 -13.61
C ALA A 172 8.19 11.58 -14.16
N MET A 173 7.52 12.60 -13.58
CA MET A 173 7.73 14.01 -13.94
C MET A 173 9.17 14.46 -13.63
N SER A 174 9.71 14.15 -12.46
CA SER A 174 11.08 14.54 -12.10
C SER A 174 12.14 13.91 -13.01
N VAL A 175 11.94 12.68 -13.47
CA VAL A 175 12.82 12.04 -14.46
C VAL A 175 12.72 12.74 -15.82
N HIS A 176 11.52 13.13 -16.22
CA HIS A 176 11.30 13.87 -17.46
C HIS A 176 11.98 15.24 -17.43
N ASP A 177 11.83 15.97 -16.33
CA ASP A 177 12.47 17.29 -16.14
C ASP A 177 13.99 17.18 -16.16
N ALA A 178 14.55 16.17 -15.48
CA ALA A 178 16.00 15.91 -15.51
C ALA A 178 16.52 15.57 -16.93
N TRP A 179 15.71 14.88 -17.72
CA TRP A 179 16.06 14.60 -19.13
C TRP A 179 16.09 15.87 -19.99
N ILE A 180 15.13 16.80 -19.82
CA ILE A 180 15.10 18.10 -20.49
C ILE A 180 16.33 18.92 -20.10
N GLU A 181 16.65 19.02 -18.81
CA GLU A 181 17.83 19.74 -18.32
C GLU A 181 19.14 19.18 -18.92
N GLN A 182 19.26 17.86 -19.04
CA GLN A 182 20.43 17.24 -19.67
C GLN A 182 20.55 17.61 -21.14
N GLN A 183 19.45 17.69 -21.88
CA GLN A 183 19.46 18.12 -23.27
C GLN A 183 19.91 19.58 -23.43
N ASP A 184 19.38 20.46 -22.57
CA ASP A 184 19.75 21.87 -22.60
C ASP A 184 21.24 22.09 -22.25
N GLN A 185 21.75 21.36 -21.25
CA GLN A 185 23.17 21.39 -20.91
C GLN A 185 24.05 20.90 -22.07
N ALA A 186 23.66 19.82 -22.71
CA ALA A 186 24.39 19.29 -23.86
C ALA A 186 24.38 20.25 -25.07
N ALA A 187 23.27 20.96 -25.30
CA ALA A 187 23.17 21.97 -26.34
C ALA A 187 24.11 23.16 -26.05
N ARG A 188 24.08 23.71 -24.83
CA ARG A 188 24.99 24.78 -24.41
C ARG A 188 26.47 24.40 -24.51
N PHE A 189 26.80 23.14 -24.17
CA PHE A 189 28.17 22.65 -24.27
C PHE A 189 28.65 22.60 -25.74
N ARG A 190 27.79 22.20 -26.69
CA ARG A 190 28.12 22.25 -28.10
C ARG A 190 28.34 23.67 -28.62
N GLU A 191 27.46 24.62 -28.24
CA GLU A 191 27.60 26.02 -28.60
C GLU A 191 28.94 26.65 -28.08
N MET A 192 29.42 26.21 -26.92
CA MET A 192 30.70 26.65 -26.38
C MET A 192 31.91 26.05 -27.13
N GLN A 193 31.76 24.84 -27.69
CA GLN A 193 32.80 24.14 -28.45
C GLN A 193 32.95 24.69 -29.87
N ASP A 194 31.87 25.23 -30.45
CA ASP A 194 31.84 25.79 -31.78
C ASP A 194 32.31 27.28 -31.86
N ARG A 195 32.65 27.89 -30.70
CA ARG A 195 33.24 29.24 -30.57
C ARG A 195 34.75 29.17 -30.43
#